data_1a106738cc701fdf08025f313ca38561
#
_entry.id   1a106738cc701fdf08025f313ca38561
#
_cell.length_a   1.000
_cell.length_b   1.000
_cell.length_c   1.000
_cell.angle_alpha   90.00
_cell.angle_beta   90.00
_cell.angle_gamma   90.00
#
_symmetry.space_group_name_H-M   'P 1'
#
loop_
_entity.id
_entity.type
_entity.pdbx_description
1 polymer ?
#
loop_
_entity_poly.entity_id
_entity_poly.type
_entity_poly.pdbx_seq_one_letter_code
_entity_poly.pdbx_strand_id
1 'polypeptide(L)'
;VELLIVLAVIAALMAVATPMAMNAVKQAKASQVAQNLNALKSAVEQYVYSEKELPKSEASLTNYMSKIPDGYTVTPDAAFVKGEATVTVAYTVGDILPVDVNKQYSEATKVTLPSSSLEHPGVYVKVRQWW
;
A
#
# COMPACT_ATOMS: atom_id res chain seq x y z
N VAL A 1 15.24 -32.78 36.49
CA VAL A 1 14.03 -32.08 36.97
C VAL A 1 14.16 -30.59 36.79
N GLU A 2 15.26 -29.95 37.17
CA GLU A 2 15.49 -28.50 36.97
C GLU A 2 15.51 -28.13 35.48
N LEU A 3 16.18 -28.95 34.67
CA LEU A 3 16.25 -28.72 33.21
C LEU A 3 14.86 -28.81 32.55
N LEU A 4 14.02 -29.76 33.01
CA LEU A 4 12.66 -29.92 32.54
C LEU A 4 11.79 -28.71 32.89
N ILE A 5 11.94 -28.12 34.04
CA ILE A 5 11.24 -26.93 34.49
C ILE A 5 11.64 -25.74 33.63
N VAL A 6 12.94 -25.56 33.36
CA VAL A 6 13.43 -24.48 32.48
C VAL A 6 12.89 -24.61 31.08
N LEU A 7 12.90 -25.81 30.50
CA LEU A 7 12.34 -26.07 29.18
C LEU A 7 10.83 -25.78 29.11
N ALA A 8 10.08 -26.16 30.14
CA ALA A 8 8.66 -25.89 30.24
C ALA A 8 8.35 -24.39 30.29
N VAL A 9 9.12 -23.63 31.03
CA VAL A 9 8.98 -22.16 31.12
C VAL A 9 9.30 -21.50 29.77
N ILE A 10 10.39 -21.90 29.12
CA ILE A 10 10.77 -21.39 27.81
C ILE A 10 9.66 -21.68 26.78
N ALA A 11 9.12 -22.90 26.75
CA ALA A 11 8.05 -23.28 25.86
C ALA A 11 6.78 -22.45 26.08
N ALA A 12 6.42 -22.21 27.34
CA ALA A 12 5.27 -21.38 27.69
C ALA A 12 5.43 -19.92 27.25
N LEU A 13 6.62 -19.34 27.44
CA LEU A 13 6.93 -17.98 27.03
C LEU A 13 6.94 -17.85 25.50
N MET A 14 7.49 -18.81 24.79
CA MET A 14 7.49 -18.82 23.32
C MET A 14 6.10 -18.92 22.74
N ALA A 15 5.20 -19.68 23.35
CA ALA A 15 3.81 -19.80 22.90
C ALA A 15 3.05 -18.47 22.94
N VAL A 16 3.40 -17.56 23.86
CA VAL A 16 2.81 -16.22 23.97
C VAL A 16 3.56 -15.21 23.09
N ALA A 17 4.89 -15.25 23.10
CA ALA A 17 5.73 -14.27 22.40
C ALA A 17 5.58 -14.35 20.87
N THR A 18 5.45 -15.53 20.28
CA THR A 18 5.37 -15.71 18.82
C THR A 18 4.16 -15.02 18.20
N PRO A 19 2.90 -15.21 18.69
CA PRO A 19 1.75 -14.47 18.15
C PRO A 19 1.87 -12.96 18.27
N MET A 20 2.41 -12.46 19.38
CA MET A 20 2.61 -11.03 19.60
C MET A 20 3.62 -10.44 18.61
N ALA A 21 4.73 -11.16 18.38
CA ALA A 21 5.74 -10.75 17.39
C ALA A 21 5.16 -10.70 15.97
N MET A 22 4.35 -11.68 15.59
CA MET A 22 3.69 -11.70 14.28
C MET A 22 2.73 -10.53 14.12
N ASN A 23 1.95 -10.17 15.13
CA ASN A 23 1.06 -9.03 15.10
C ASN A 23 1.83 -7.71 14.95
N ALA A 24 2.95 -7.56 15.65
CA ALA A 24 3.82 -6.39 15.54
C ALA A 24 4.41 -6.26 14.13
N VAL A 25 4.83 -7.36 13.52
CA VAL A 25 5.33 -7.38 12.14
C VAL A 25 4.23 -6.98 11.15
N LYS A 26 3.00 -7.48 11.32
CA LYS A 26 1.86 -7.09 10.47
C LYS A 26 1.56 -5.60 10.58
N GLN A 27 1.57 -5.05 11.78
CA GLN A 27 1.34 -3.62 11.99
C GLN A 27 2.44 -2.77 11.35
N ALA A 28 3.70 -3.17 11.50
CA ALA A 28 4.83 -2.49 10.88
C ALA A 28 4.73 -2.53 9.36
N LYS A 29 4.37 -3.66 8.79
CA LYS A 29 4.18 -3.82 7.34
C LYS A 29 3.01 -2.98 6.84
N ALA A 30 1.89 -3.00 7.55
CA ALA A 30 0.71 -2.19 7.20
C ALA A 30 1.04 -0.69 7.23
N SER A 31 1.80 -0.25 8.22
CA SER A 31 2.26 1.14 8.31
C SER A 31 3.18 1.51 7.16
N GLN A 32 4.11 0.63 6.78
CA GLN A 32 4.99 0.84 5.64
C GLN A 32 4.20 0.94 4.33
N VAL A 33 3.26 0.04 4.10
CA VAL A 33 2.38 0.07 2.92
C VAL A 33 1.57 1.36 2.89
N ALA A 34 1.01 1.77 4.03
CA ALA A 34 0.25 3.01 4.15
C ALA A 34 1.09 4.24 3.79
N GLN A 35 2.31 4.33 4.28
CA GLN A 35 3.24 5.42 3.97
C GLN A 35 3.61 5.44 2.49
N ASN A 36 3.87 4.27 1.90
CA ASN A 36 4.21 4.16 0.49
C ASN A 36 3.02 4.52 -0.41
N LEU A 37 1.80 4.13 -0.04
CA LEU A 37 0.59 4.52 -0.76
C LEU A 37 0.38 6.03 -0.71
N ASN A 38 0.60 6.66 0.44
CA ASN A 38 0.50 8.11 0.58
C ASN A 38 1.56 8.84 -0.25
N ALA A 39 2.79 8.34 -0.25
CA ALA A 39 3.88 8.90 -1.06
C ALA A 39 3.59 8.77 -2.57
N LEU A 40 3.09 7.63 -3.01
CA LEU A 40 2.68 7.40 -4.39
C LEU A 40 1.51 8.28 -4.80
N LYS A 41 0.53 8.47 -3.92
CA LYS A 41 -0.57 9.41 -4.14
C LYS A 41 -0.04 10.82 -4.39
N SER A 42 0.84 11.31 -3.54
CA SER A 42 1.44 12.64 -3.68
C SER A 42 2.23 12.77 -4.99
N ALA A 43 2.99 11.73 -5.35
CA ALA A 43 3.75 11.70 -6.60
C ALA A 43 2.82 11.72 -7.82
N VAL A 44 1.71 11.01 -7.79
CA VAL A 44 0.70 11.01 -8.87
C VAL A 44 0.09 12.41 -9.03
N GLU A 45 -0.29 13.05 -7.93
CA GLU A 45 -0.83 14.40 -7.97
C GLU A 45 0.17 15.40 -8.56
N GLN A 46 1.42 15.34 -8.12
CA GLN A 46 2.49 16.20 -8.66
C GLN A 46 2.71 15.95 -10.14
N TYR A 47 2.75 14.68 -10.56
CA TYR A 47 2.92 14.31 -11.96
C TYR A 47 1.81 14.89 -12.82
N VAL A 48 0.54 14.65 -12.46
CA VAL A 48 -0.61 15.10 -13.24
C VAL A 48 -0.64 16.60 -13.36
N TYR A 49 -0.38 17.31 -12.27
CA TYR A 49 -0.46 18.78 -12.26
C TYR A 49 0.74 19.47 -12.90
N SER A 50 1.88 18.79 -13.00
CA SER A 50 3.07 19.31 -13.68
C SER A 50 3.12 18.95 -15.17
N GLU A 51 2.87 17.67 -15.47
CA GLU A 51 2.96 17.15 -16.85
C GLU A 51 1.67 17.34 -17.64
N LYS A 52 0.56 17.64 -16.98
CA LYS A 52 -0.77 17.83 -17.57
C LYS A 52 -1.28 16.59 -18.32
N GLU A 53 -0.88 15.41 -17.85
CA GLU A 53 -1.30 14.11 -18.37
C GLU A 53 -1.41 13.09 -17.26
N LEU A 54 -2.08 11.97 -17.53
CA LEU A 54 -2.14 10.85 -16.57
C LEU A 54 -0.86 10.02 -16.63
N PRO A 55 -0.34 9.55 -15.47
CA PRO A 55 0.82 8.66 -15.47
C PRO A 55 0.45 7.32 -16.10
N LYS A 56 1.30 6.81 -16.96
CA LYS A 56 1.05 5.53 -17.65
C LYS A 56 1.30 4.33 -16.75
N SER A 57 2.24 4.46 -15.82
CA SER A 57 2.62 3.42 -14.88
C SER A 57 3.41 4.05 -13.73
N GLU A 58 3.81 3.23 -12.76
CA GLU A 58 4.68 3.66 -11.67
C GLU A 58 6.02 4.22 -12.17
N ALA A 59 6.52 3.75 -13.30
CA ALA A 59 7.77 4.26 -13.89
C ALA A 59 7.67 5.75 -14.29
N SER A 60 6.48 6.26 -14.56
CA SER A 60 6.27 7.68 -14.87
C SER A 60 6.60 8.60 -13.69
N LEU A 61 6.62 8.07 -12.47
CA LEU A 61 6.81 8.83 -11.23
C LEU A 61 8.28 8.96 -10.81
N THR A 62 9.24 8.47 -11.61
CA THR A 62 10.67 8.46 -11.23
C THR A 62 11.25 9.83 -10.93
N ASN A 63 10.74 10.88 -11.57
CA ASN A 63 11.20 12.25 -11.33
C ASN A 63 10.54 12.92 -10.12
N TYR A 64 9.52 12.29 -9.54
CA TYR A 64 8.71 12.82 -8.43
C TYR A 64 8.92 12.06 -7.13
N MET A 65 9.66 10.95 -7.18
CA MET A 65 10.03 10.14 -6.01
C MET A 65 11.50 9.77 -6.07
N SER A 66 12.15 9.76 -4.92
CA SER A 66 13.56 9.34 -4.81
C SER A 66 13.75 7.87 -5.21
N LYS A 67 12.79 7.04 -4.86
CA LYS A 67 12.77 5.62 -5.18
C LYS A 67 11.33 5.14 -5.23
N ILE A 68 10.98 4.44 -6.30
CA ILE A 68 9.68 3.79 -6.41
C ILE A 68 9.74 2.47 -5.63
N PRO A 69 8.88 2.25 -4.62
CA PRO A 69 8.86 1.00 -3.88
C PRO A 69 8.38 -0.16 -4.75
N ASP A 70 8.97 -1.33 -4.55
CA ASP A 70 8.59 -2.55 -5.27
C ASP A 70 7.24 -3.09 -4.78
N GLY A 71 6.50 -3.74 -5.67
CA GLY A 71 5.23 -4.37 -5.35
C GLY A 71 4.01 -3.46 -5.44
N TYR A 72 4.18 -2.26 -5.98
CA TYR A 72 3.10 -1.29 -6.20
C TYR A 72 2.81 -1.13 -7.67
N THR A 73 1.55 -0.88 -8.00
CA THR A 73 1.13 -0.56 -9.37
C THR A 73 0.36 0.74 -9.40
N VAL A 74 0.52 1.47 -10.49
CA VAL A 74 -0.21 2.71 -10.77
C VAL A 74 -0.99 2.49 -12.06
N THR A 75 -2.31 2.51 -11.95
CA THR A 75 -3.22 2.29 -13.09
C THR A 75 -4.10 3.51 -13.26
N PRO A 76 -3.94 4.28 -14.34
CA PRO A 76 -4.79 5.43 -14.61
C PRO A 76 -6.09 5.01 -15.32
N ASP A 77 -7.10 5.89 -15.25
CA ASP A 77 -8.21 5.84 -16.19
C ASP A 77 -7.73 6.03 -17.62
N ALA A 78 -8.53 5.59 -18.59
CA ALA A 78 -8.18 5.71 -20.00
C ALA A 78 -8.02 7.16 -20.47
N ALA A 79 -8.82 8.09 -19.89
CA ALA A 79 -8.78 9.52 -20.20
C ALA A 79 -9.52 10.31 -19.13
N PHE A 80 -9.38 11.63 -19.18
CA PHE A 80 -10.22 12.52 -18.40
C PHE A 80 -11.65 12.53 -18.91
N VAL A 81 -12.61 12.43 -18.01
CA VAL A 81 -14.03 12.53 -18.29
C VAL A 81 -14.57 13.74 -17.55
N LYS A 82 -15.09 14.71 -18.28
CA LYS A 82 -15.57 15.99 -17.71
C LYS A 82 -14.50 16.71 -16.86
N GLY A 83 -13.24 16.57 -17.25
CA GLY A 83 -12.12 17.19 -16.55
C GLY A 83 -11.65 16.45 -15.31
N GLU A 84 -12.17 15.27 -15.04
CA GLU A 84 -11.77 14.45 -13.89
C GLU A 84 -11.28 13.07 -14.34
N ALA A 85 -10.34 12.50 -13.60
CA ALA A 85 -9.88 11.13 -13.80
C ALA A 85 -9.47 10.54 -12.45
N THR A 86 -9.45 9.21 -12.37
CA THR A 86 -8.99 8.48 -11.19
C THR A 86 -7.75 7.68 -11.55
N VAL A 87 -6.74 7.77 -10.71
CA VAL A 87 -5.55 6.93 -10.80
C VAL A 87 -5.58 5.97 -9.63
N THR A 88 -5.55 4.68 -9.90
CA THR A 88 -5.55 3.64 -8.87
C THR A 88 -4.12 3.26 -8.53
N VAL A 89 -3.75 3.42 -7.27
CA VAL A 89 -2.47 2.97 -6.72
C VAL A 89 -2.73 1.77 -5.83
N ALA A 90 -2.08 0.65 -6.08
CA ALA A 90 -2.32 -0.59 -5.36
C ALA A 90 -1.01 -1.28 -4.96
N TYR A 91 -1.06 -1.94 -3.80
CA TYR A 91 -0.01 -2.85 -3.33
C TYR A 91 -0.39 -4.28 -3.69
N THR A 92 0.39 -4.95 -4.53
CA THR A 92 0.01 -6.19 -5.20
C THR A 92 0.71 -7.44 -4.69
N VAL A 93 1.57 -7.32 -3.67
CA VAL A 93 2.33 -8.46 -3.15
C VAL A 93 1.45 -9.50 -2.44
N GLY A 94 0.36 -9.06 -1.81
CA GLY A 94 -0.62 -9.96 -1.20
C GLY A 94 -0.27 -10.45 0.21
N ASP A 95 0.75 -9.89 0.84
CA ASP A 95 1.20 -10.26 2.18
C ASP A 95 0.54 -9.46 3.31
N ILE A 96 -0.31 -8.49 2.98
CA ILE A 96 -1.03 -7.67 3.93
C ILE A 96 -2.48 -7.46 3.47
N LEU A 97 -3.40 -7.40 4.42
CA LEU A 97 -4.82 -7.21 4.12
C LEU A 97 -5.16 -5.73 3.99
N PRO A 98 -6.09 -5.37 3.08
CA PRO A 98 -6.54 -3.98 2.94
C PRO A 98 -7.07 -3.36 4.24
N VAL A 99 -7.74 -4.13 5.07
CA VAL A 99 -8.28 -3.66 6.36
C VAL A 99 -7.17 -3.22 7.32
N ASP A 100 -6.02 -3.90 7.31
CA ASP A 100 -4.90 -3.56 8.19
C ASP A 100 -4.23 -2.25 7.75
N VAL A 101 -4.14 -2.01 6.45
CA VAL A 101 -3.63 -0.75 5.90
C VAL A 101 -4.60 0.40 6.19
N ASN A 102 -5.90 0.15 6.07
CA ASN A 102 -6.94 1.16 6.36
C ASN A 102 -6.89 1.65 7.81
N LYS A 103 -6.52 0.79 8.76
CA LYS A 103 -6.32 1.18 10.16
C LYS A 103 -5.19 2.19 10.35
N GLN A 104 -4.15 2.12 9.52
CA GLN A 104 -3.00 3.03 9.57
C GLN A 104 -3.21 4.28 8.70
N TYR A 105 -3.99 4.17 7.65
CA TYR A 105 -4.23 5.22 6.69
C TYR A 105 -5.68 5.12 6.19
N SER A 106 -6.54 6.02 6.65
CA SER A 106 -7.99 5.96 6.41
C SER A 106 -8.39 6.08 4.95
N GLU A 107 -7.57 6.70 4.10
CA GLU A 107 -7.82 6.81 2.67
C GLU A 107 -7.52 5.52 1.91
N ALA A 108 -6.69 4.63 2.49
CA ALA A 108 -6.43 3.32 1.90
C ALA A 108 -7.68 2.45 1.97
N THR A 109 -8.01 1.83 0.86
CA THR A 109 -9.21 1.02 0.71
C THR A 109 -8.92 -0.25 -0.07
N LYS A 110 -9.92 -1.06 -0.25
CA LYS A 110 -9.86 -2.21 -1.15
C LYS A 110 -9.96 -1.70 -2.59
N VAL A 111 -8.98 -2.05 -3.39
CA VAL A 111 -8.99 -1.74 -4.82
C VAL A 111 -8.95 -3.03 -5.63
N THR A 112 -9.62 -3.03 -6.77
CA THR A 112 -9.55 -4.11 -7.74
C THR A 112 -8.88 -3.58 -9.00
N LEU A 113 -7.97 -4.39 -9.54
CA LEU A 113 -7.28 -4.04 -10.78
C LEU A 113 -7.99 -4.68 -11.97
N PRO A 114 -7.95 -4.08 -13.16
CA PRO A 114 -8.56 -4.66 -14.36
C PRO A 114 -8.01 -6.06 -14.70
N SER A 115 -6.78 -6.35 -14.28
CA SER A 115 -6.10 -7.62 -14.53
C SER A 115 -6.29 -8.67 -13.44
N SER A 116 -6.99 -8.33 -12.34
CA SER A 116 -7.11 -9.22 -11.18
C SER A 116 -8.47 -9.05 -10.51
N SER A 117 -9.09 -10.18 -10.19
CA SER A 117 -10.32 -10.20 -9.40
C SER A 117 -10.08 -10.09 -7.90
N LEU A 118 -8.80 -10.11 -7.47
CA LEU A 118 -8.43 -10.00 -6.07
C LEU A 118 -8.48 -8.55 -5.59
N GLU A 119 -8.87 -8.39 -4.33
CA GLU A 119 -8.82 -7.09 -3.66
C GLU A 119 -7.42 -6.83 -3.11
N HIS A 120 -6.90 -5.65 -3.37
CA HIS A 120 -5.59 -5.20 -2.89
C HIS A 120 -5.73 -3.96 -2.03
N PRO A 121 -4.82 -3.74 -1.04
CA PRO A 121 -4.76 -2.44 -0.38
C PRO A 121 -4.31 -1.38 -1.38
N GLY A 122 -5.00 -0.26 -1.39
CA GLY A 122 -4.68 0.79 -2.35
C GLY A 122 -5.44 2.08 -2.11
N VAL A 123 -5.23 3.01 -3.00
CA VAL A 123 -5.82 4.35 -2.95
C VAL A 123 -6.34 4.73 -4.34
N TYR A 124 -7.52 5.33 -4.38
CA TYR A 124 -8.03 5.99 -5.57
C TYR A 124 -7.66 7.47 -5.51
N VAL A 125 -6.79 7.91 -6.42
CA VAL A 125 -6.35 9.30 -6.51
C VAL A 125 -7.23 10.00 -7.56
N LYS A 126 -8.08 10.91 -7.11
CA LYS A 126 -8.89 11.73 -8.00
C LYS A 126 -8.13 12.98 -8.41
N VAL A 127 -7.99 13.19 -9.70
CA VAL A 127 -7.29 14.35 -10.25
C VAL A 127 -8.20 15.14 -11.18
N ARG A 128 -8.02 16.45 -11.19
CA ARG A 128 -8.80 17.37 -12.04
C ARG A 128 -7.89 18.11 -13.00
N GLN A 129 -8.38 18.26 -14.23
CA GLN A 129 -7.76 19.16 -15.18
C GLN A 129 -7.95 20.62 -14.73
N TRP A 130 -6.85 21.34 -14.64
CA TRP A 130 -6.83 22.77 -14.39
C TRP A 130 -6.38 23.57 -15.63
N TRP A 131 -5.97 22.86 -16.64
CA TRP A 131 -5.46 23.40 -17.92
C TRP A 131 -6.47 23.30 -19.05
#